data_492a101518d405c4cdf3aed0ff7a5fed
#
_entry.id   492a101518d405c4cdf3aed0ff7a5fed
#
_cell.length_a   1.000
_cell.length_b   1.000
_cell.length_c   1.000
_cell.angle_alpha   90.00
_cell.angle_beta   90.00
_cell.angle_gamma   90.00
#
_symmetry.space_group_name_H-M   'P 1'
#
loop_
_entity.id
_entity.type
_entity.pdbx_description
1 polymer ?
#
loop_
_entity_poly.entity_id
_entity_poly.type
_entity_poly.pdbx_seq_one_letter_code
_entity_poly.pdbx_strand_id
1 'polypeptide(L)'
;MSYIYETHLHTCIASACGHSEPEEYIPFYKKLGYSGLFVTEHFFNGNTCIPDTLPWEERVNRFCLAYERAKAEGDKQDLSVFFGWECRFDGDEFLVYGLDKEWLLAHPEVLTWDHITHLEKIHQYGGLVVQAHPFRERDYLSRVDLHPYQCDAFEVANAGNPSYQDRLAYRYAVAHNIPMTAGSDIHLVNHTVTGEFYGVAFDEPLRSAQDYVRRIRENKSHTLHVPGKLLTLTPDSPNMLPVYLFDEQNKEHSITDVNTIL
;
A
#
# COMPACT_ATOMS: atom_id res chain seq x y z
N MET A 1 10.56 -9.42 -20.96
CA MET A 1 10.94 -9.55 -19.53
C MET A 1 9.94 -8.72 -18.75
N SER A 2 9.54 -9.18 -17.59
CA SER A 2 8.65 -8.42 -16.72
C SER A 2 9.45 -7.86 -15.55
N TYR A 3 9.24 -6.60 -15.20
CA TYR A 3 9.91 -5.90 -14.11
C TYR A 3 8.96 -5.85 -12.92
N ILE A 4 9.27 -6.60 -11.87
CA ILE A 4 8.43 -6.81 -10.70
C ILE A 4 8.86 -5.87 -9.58
N TYR A 5 7.90 -5.25 -8.90
CA TYR A 5 8.13 -4.34 -7.77
C TYR A 5 7.27 -4.74 -6.59
N GLU A 6 7.92 -4.87 -5.42
CA GLU A 6 7.21 -4.90 -4.14
C GLU A 6 6.65 -3.51 -3.86
N THR A 7 5.38 -3.41 -3.54
CA THR A 7 4.73 -2.11 -3.36
C THR A 7 4.28 -1.82 -1.93
N HIS A 8 4.38 -2.80 -1.01
CA HIS A 8 3.94 -2.64 0.37
C HIS A 8 4.89 -3.33 1.35
N LEU A 9 5.76 -2.53 2.00
CA LEU A 9 6.85 -3.03 2.82
C LEU A 9 7.11 -2.11 4.03
N HIS A 10 7.33 -2.73 5.20
CA HIS A 10 7.62 -2.07 6.47
C HIS A 10 8.96 -2.52 7.04
N THR A 11 9.68 -1.59 7.67
CA THR A 11 10.97 -1.87 8.32
C THR A 11 10.91 -1.55 9.83
N CYS A 12 11.94 -1.94 10.57
CA CYS A 12 12.06 -1.63 12.00
C CYS A 12 12.41 -0.15 12.29
N ILE A 13 12.61 0.68 11.26
CA ILE A 13 13.07 2.07 11.45
C ILE A 13 11.91 3.01 11.79
N ALA A 14 10.76 2.85 11.15
CA ALA A 14 9.62 3.76 11.36
C ALA A 14 8.32 3.04 11.70
N SER A 15 8.15 1.77 11.34
CA SER A 15 6.98 0.97 11.68
C SER A 15 7.19 0.18 12.97
N ALA A 16 6.31 0.35 13.97
CA ALA A 16 6.44 -0.32 15.26
C ALA A 16 6.30 -1.85 15.17
N CYS A 17 5.66 -2.35 14.13
CA CYS A 17 5.52 -3.78 13.81
C CYS A 17 6.57 -4.31 12.83
N GLY A 18 7.45 -3.45 12.29
CA GLY A 18 8.57 -3.87 11.45
C GLY A 18 9.68 -4.54 12.25
N HIS A 19 10.29 -5.59 11.71
CA HIS A 19 11.30 -6.38 12.40
C HIS A 19 12.65 -6.48 11.69
N SER A 20 12.68 -6.12 10.39
CA SER A 20 13.92 -6.17 9.59
C SER A 20 14.46 -4.79 9.29
N GLU A 21 15.79 -4.73 9.18
CA GLU A 21 16.50 -3.52 8.72
C GLU A 21 16.23 -3.29 7.23
N PRO A 22 16.18 -2.03 6.76
CA PRO A 22 15.89 -1.72 5.36
C PRO A 22 16.81 -2.42 4.35
N GLU A 23 18.10 -2.54 4.68
CA GLU A 23 19.12 -3.14 3.81
C GLU A 23 18.91 -4.64 3.61
N GLU A 24 18.28 -5.34 4.55
CA GLU A 24 18.06 -6.79 4.47
C GLU A 24 17.09 -7.16 3.34
N TYR A 25 16.17 -6.26 2.99
CA TYR A 25 15.21 -6.47 1.90
C TYR A 25 15.86 -6.47 0.51
N ILE A 26 16.97 -5.76 0.33
CA ILE A 26 17.59 -5.58 -0.98
C ILE A 26 18.12 -6.92 -1.56
N PRO A 27 19.05 -7.65 -0.90
CA PRO A 27 19.50 -8.94 -1.42
C PRO A 27 18.37 -9.97 -1.46
N PHE A 28 17.38 -9.87 -0.56
CA PHE A 28 16.24 -10.77 -0.52
C PHE A 28 15.36 -10.62 -1.79
N TYR A 29 14.87 -9.43 -2.10
CA TYR A 29 14.03 -9.20 -3.29
C TYR A 29 14.81 -9.36 -4.60
N LYS A 30 16.10 -9.01 -4.62
CA LYS A 30 16.96 -9.29 -5.77
C LYS A 30 17.05 -10.79 -6.07
N LYS A 31 17.22 -11.62 -5.03
CA LYS A 31 17.24 -13.09 -5.17
C LYS A 31 15.92 -13.65 -5.69
N LEU A 32 14.79 -13.03 -5.35
CA LEU A 32 13.46 -13.40 -5.87
C LEU A 32 13.21 -12.91 -7.30
N GLY A 33 14.12 -12.13 -7.89
CA GLY A 33 14.00 -11.61 -9.25
C GLY A 33 13.20 -10.33 -9.37
N TYR A 34 12.94 -9.61 -8.26
CA TYR A 34 12.32 -8.29 -8.30
C TYR A 34 13.29 -7.26 -8.88
N SER A 35 12.73 -6.26 -9.54
CA SER A 35 13.46 -5.13 -10.12
C SER A 35 13.54 -3.93 -9.16
N GLY A 36 12.73 -3.92 -8.14
CA GLY A 36 12.73 -2.87 -7.12
C GLY A 36 11.65 -3.06 -6.07
N LEU A 37 11.60 -2.09 -5.17
CA LEU A 37 10.62 -2.06 -4.07
C LEU A 37 10.26 -0.62 -3.69
N PHE A 38 9.10 -0.47 -3.04
CA PHE A 38 8.69 0.74 -2.34
C PHE A 38 8.81 0.51 -0.84
N VAL A 39 9.43 1.44 -0.13
CA VAL A 39 9.42 1.49 1.33
C VAL A 39 8.19 2.30 1.73
N THR A 40 7.22 1.67 2.40
CA THR A 40 5.90 2.23 2.72
C THR A 40 5.61 2.16 4.22
N GLU A 41 6.50 2.73 5.02
CA GLU A 41 6.37 2.73 6.47
C GLU A 41 5.01 3.27 6.94
N HIS A 42 4.54 2.78 8.09
CA HIS A 42 3.38 3.37 8.76
C HIS A 42 3.61 4.84 9.08
N PHE A 43 2.76 5.70 8.54
CA PHE A 43 2.82 7.14 8.71
C PHE A 43 2.52 7.56 10.16
N PHE A 44 2.69 8.82 10.48
CA PHE A 44 2.58 9.35 11.83
C PHE A 44 1.18 9.23 12.46
N ASN A 45 0.14 8.96 11.68
CA ASN A 45 -1.21 8.63 12.14
C ASN A 45 -1.51 7.11 12.16
N GLY A 46 -0.52 6.29 11.80
CA GLY A 46 -0.58 4.82 11.82
C GLY A 46 0.26 4.20 12.94
N ASN A 47 0.67 2.95 12.75
CA ASN A 47 1.46 2.18 13.72
C ASN A 47 2.97 2.51 13.63
N THR A 48 3.32 3.80 13.78
CA THR A 48 4.70 4.26 13.74
C THR A 48 5.40 4.13 15.10
N CYS A 49 6.72 3.90 15.10
CA CYS A 49 7.56 3.98 16.30
C CYS A 49 8.22 5.35 16.48
N ILE A 50 7.94 6.32 15.60
CA ILE A 50 8.53 7.66 15.69
C ILE A 50 7.76 8.50 16.71
N PRO A 51 8.41 9.02 17.77
CA PRO A 51 7.74 9.78 18.82
C PRO A 51 7.09 11.06 18.29
N ASP A 52 5.86 11.33 18.69
CA ASP A 52 5.09 12.53 18.33
C ASP A 52 5.60 13.81 19.01
N THR A 53 6.39 13.66 20.07
CA THR A 53 7.01 14.75 20.82
C THR A 53 8.18 15.42 20.10
N LEU A 54 8.69 14.80 19.02
CA LEU A 54 9.80 15.36 18.24
C LEU A 54 9.32 16.50 17.34
N PRO A 55 10.18 17.50 17.05
CA PRO A 55 9.92 18.49 16.03
C PRO A 55 9.62 17.84 14.66
N TRP A 56 8.75 18.47 13.86
CA TRP A 56 8.32 17.94 12.57
C TRP A 56 9.48 17.52 11.66
N GLU A 57 10.45 18.38 11.50
CA GLU A 57 11.64 18.10 10.67
C GLU A 57 12.39 16.84 11.15
N GLU A 58 12.53 16.66 12.46
CA GLU A 58 13.19 15.47 13.01
C GLU A 58 12.34 14.21 12.80
N ARG A 59 11.01 14.32 12.94
CA ARG A 59 10.08 13.21 12.64
C ARG A 59 10.22 12.77 11.20
N VAL A 60 10.16 13.71 10.24
CA VAL A 60 10.30 13.42 8.81
C VAL A 60 11.66 12.82 8.49
N ASN A 61 12.74 13.37 9.06
CA ASN A 61 14.09 12.83 8.84
C ASN A 61 14.22 11.38 9.32
N ARG A 62 13.68 11.05 10.50
CA ARG A 62 13.67 9.67 11.02
C ARG A 62 12.80 8.76 10.18
N PHE A 63 11.65 9.24 9.75
CA PHE A 63 10.71 8.48 8.91
C PHE A 63 11.33 8.09 7.57
N CYS A 64 11.96 9.05 6.90
CA CYS A 64 12.57 8.82 5.59
C CYS A 64 13.88 8.02 5.66
N LEU A 65 14.48 7.84 6.85
CA LEU A 65 15.73 7.10 7.01
C LEU A 65 15.64 5.65 6.52
N ALA A 66 14.47 5.01 6.67
CA ALA A 66 14.23 3.65 6.15
C ALA A 66 14.44 3.60 4.62
N TYR A 67 13.77 4.51 3.91
CA TYR A 67 13.92 4.64 2.47
C TYR A 67 15.36 5.00 2.06
N GLU A 68 15.98 5.98 2.73
CA GLU A 68 17.33 6.44 2.41
C GLU A 68 18.37 5.30 2.56
N ARG A 69 18.25 4.49 3.60
CA ARG A 69 19.11 3.33 3.85
C ARG A 69 18.88 2.22 2.82
N ALA A 70 17.61 1.86 2.58
CA ALA A 70 17.26 0.87 1.56
C ALA A 70 17.76 1.31 0.18
N LYS A 71 17.58 2.59 -0.17
CA LYS A 71 18.03 3.14 -1.46
C LYS A 71 19.55 3.09 -1.60
N ALA A 72 20.28 3.48 -0.56
CA ALA A 72 21.74 3.43 -0.59
C ALA A 72 22.28 2.00 -0.79
N GLU A 73 21.59 0.99 -0.25
CA GLU A 73 21.94 -0.40 -0.46
C GLU A 73 21.46 -0.91 -1.84
N GLY A 74 20.27 -0.50 -2.27
CA GLY A 74 19.73 -0.81 -3.59
C GLY A 74 20.63 -0.31 -4.73
N ASP A 75 21.16 0.90 -4.60
CA ASP A 75 22.08 1.50 -5.59
C ASP A 75 23.40 0.67 -5.73
N LYS A 76 23.87 0.03 -4.65
CA LYS A 76 25.06 -0.87 -4.72
C LYS A 76 24.74 -2.21 -5.40
N GLN A 77 23.50 -2.64 -5.31
CA GLN A 77 23.08 -3.96 -5.77
C GLN A 77 22.22 -3.92 -7.06
N ASP A 78 22.06 -2.76 -7.69
CA ASP A 78 21.25 -2.58 -8.89
C ASP A 78 19.79 -3.09 -8.67
N LEU A 79 19.16 -2.60 -7.58
CA LEU A 79 17.76 -2.78 -7.27
C LEU A 79 17.13 -1.42 -7.03
N SER A 80 16.08 -1.08 -7.79
CA SER A 80 15.41 0.22 -7.64
C SER A 80 14.67 0.32 -6.31
N VAL A 81 14.83 1.43 -5.59
CA VAL A 81 14.10 1.68 -4.35
C VAL A 81 13.37 3.01 -4.45
N PHE A 82 12.09 2.99 -4.11
CA PHE A 82 11.19 4.13 -4.17
C PHE A 82 10.57 4.42 -2.80
N PHE A 83 10.14 5.66 -2.61
CA PHE A 83 9.50 6.12 -1.40
C PHE A 83 7.98 6.12 -1.53
N GLY A 84 7.31 5.72 -0.46
CA GLY A 84 5.89 5.83 -0.21
C GLY A 84 5.63 5.78 1.28
N TRP A 85 4.38 5.75 1.67
CA TRP A 85 3.98 5.52 3.07
C TRP A 85 2.59 4.92 3.16
N GLU A 86 2.25 4.35 4.31
CA GLU A 86 0.92 3.88 4.64
C GLU A 86 0.33 4.74 5.77
N CYS A 87 -0.72 5.50 5.48
CA CYS A 87 -1.46 6.27 6.49
C CYS A 87 -2.74 5.56 6.92
N ARG A 88 -3.24 5.90 8.12
CA ARG A 88 -4.41 5.24 8.71
C ARG A 88 -5.45 6.25 9.17
N PHE A 89 -6.73 5.97 8.88
CA PHE A 89 -7.88 6.73 9.35
C PHE A 89 -8.98 5.76 9.81
N ASP A 90 -9.36 5.83 11.08
CA ASP A 90 -10.45 5.06 11.70
C ASP A 90 -10.43 3.53 11.46
N GLY A 91 -9.27 2.98 11.11
CA GLY A 91 -9.09 1.56 10.82
C GLY A 91 -8.75 1.28 9.37
N ASP A 92 -9.08 2.17 8.45
CA ASP A 92 -8.70 2.08 7.05
C ASP A 92 -7.26 2.53 6.83
N GLU A 93 -6.58 1.86 5.93
CA GLU A 93 -5.18 2.14 5.60
C GLU A 93 -5.04 2.46 4.11
N PHE A 94 -4.17 3.44 3.81
CA PHE A 94 -3.98 3.95 2.46
C PHE A 94 -2.49 4.10 2.15
N LEU A 95 -2.08 3.50 1.06
CA LEU A 95 -0.73 3.64 0.52
C LEU A 95 -0.67 4.90 -0.35
N VAL A 96 0.32 5.73 -0.08
CA VAL A 96 0.58 6.96 -0.80
C VAL A 96 1.92 6.87 -1.52
N TYR A 97 1.92 7.24 -2.80
CA TYR A 97 3.12 7.23 -3.65
C TYR A 97 3.24 8.52 -4.43
N GLY A 98 4.48 8.82 -4.87
CA GLY A 98 4.75 9.93 -5.77
C GLY A 98 5.02 11.26 -5.11
N LEU A 99 4.91 11.36 -3.80
CA LEU A 99 5.39 12.50 -3.01
C LEU A 99 6.69 12.11 -2.31
N ASP A 100 7.48 13.08 -1.91
CA ASP A 100 8.83 12.87 -1.40
C ASP A 100 9.05 13.49 -0.01
N LYS A 101 10.27 13.36 0.50
CA LYS A 101 10.69 13.93 1.77
C LYS A 101 10.57 15.44 1.81
N GLU A 102 10.92 16.12 0.72
CA GLU A 102 10.86 17.58 0.60
C GLU A 102 9.41 18.06 0.71
N TRP A 103 8.49 17.32 0.09
CA TRP A 103 7.07 17.61 0.25
C TRP A 103 6.62 17.45 1.71
N LEU A 104 7.00 16.36 2.39
CA LEU A 104 6.66 16.17 3.80
C LEU A 104 7.22 17.29 4.68
N LEU A 105 8.48 17.68 4.48
CA LEU A 105 9.09 18.78 5.23
C LEU A 105 8.34 20.10 5.07
N ALA A 106 7.81 20.35 3.87
CA ALA A 106 7.07 21.57 3.55
C ALA A 106 5.62 21.59 4.05
N HIS A 107 5.05 20.42 4.45
CA HIS A 107 3.62 20.27 4.76
C HIS A 107 3.37 19.64 6.16
N PRO A 108 3.81 20.30 7.25
CA PRO A 108 3.57 19.78 8.60
C PRO A 108 2.07 19.68 8.96
N GLU A 109 1.21 20.44 8.25
CA GLU A 109 -0.24 20.41 8.40
C GLU A 109 -0.89 19.09 7.97
N VAL A 110 -0.17 18.20 7.28
CA VAL A 110 -0.67 16.88 6.85
C VAL A 110 -1.28 16.06 8.01
N LEU A 111 -0.79 16.27 9.22
CA LEU A 111 -1.29 15.60 10.42
C LEU A 111 -2.58 16.22 10.98
N THR A 112 -2.99 17.37 10.48
CA THR A 112 -4.22 18.07 10.90
C THR A 112 -5.40 17.81 9.96
N TRP A 113 -5.12 17.20 8.82
CA TRP A 113 -6.15 16.88 7.84
C TRP A 113 -6.99 15.69 8.29
N ASP A 114 -8.30 15.81 8.14
CA ASP A 114 -9.18 14.66 8.23
C ASP A 114 -8.98 13.72 7.04
N HIS A 115 -9.59 12.57 7.08
CA HIS A 115 -9.48 11.52 6.08
C HIS A 115 -9.67 12.06 4.65
N ILE A 116 -10.79 12.69 4.37
CA ILE A 116 -11.15 13.15 3.02
C ILE A 116 -10.23 14.26 2.54
N THR A 117 -9.98 15.26 3.41
CA THR A 117 -9.02 16.33 3.12
C THR A 117 -7.62 15.76 2.80
N HIS A 118 -7.18 14.74 3.55
CA HIS A 118 -5.89 14.11 3.32
C HIS A 118 -5.80 13.51 1.90
N LEU A 119 -6.77 12.69 1.50
CA LEU A 119 -6.78 12.07 0.19
C LEU A 119 -6.86 13.11 -0.95
N GLU A 120 -7.74 14.10 -0.82
CA GLU A 120 -7.87 15.19 -1.79
C GLU A 120 -6.56 16.00 -1.94
N LYS A 121 -5.88 16.31 -0.83
CA LYS A 121 -4.61 17.03 -0.86
C LYS A 121 -3.51 16.20 -1.53
N ILE A 122 -3.38 14.92 -1.20
CA ILE A 122 -2.43 14.03 -1.87
C ILE A 122 -2.64 14.07 -3.39
N HIS A 123 -3.89 13.98 -3.86
CA HIS A 123 -4.22 14.09 -5.29
C HIS A 123 -3.85 15.45 -5.88
N GLN A 124 -4.14 16.57 -5.17
CA GLN A 124 -3.80 17.92 -5.62
C GLN A 124 -2.30 18.12 -5.82
N TYR A 125 -1.47 17.47 -5.02
CA TYR A 125 -0.02 17.49 -5.14
C TYR A 125 0.55 16.42 -6.09
N GLY A 126 -0.32 15.67 -6.78
CA GLY A 126 0.07 14.68 -7.78
C GLY A 126 0.43 13.30 -7.24
N GLY A 127 0.23 13.05 -5.94
CA GLY A 127 0.40 11.74 -5.32
C GLY A 127 -0.71 10.77 -5.72
N LEU A 128 -0.40 9.47 -5.72
CA LEU A 128 -1.32 8.36 -5.90
C LEU A 128 -1.80 7.87 -4.55
N VAL A 129 -3.09 7.60 -4.43
CA VAL A 129 -3.69 6.97 -3.25
C VAL A 129 -4.21 5.59 -3.63
N VAL A 130 -3.76 4.57 -2.91
CA VAL A 130 -4.24 3.20 -3.05
C VAL A 130 -4.87 2.77 -1.73
N GLN A 131 -6.13 2.33 -1.74
CA GLN A 131 -6.69 1.70 -0.55
C GLN A 131 -5.98 0.38 -0.29
N ALA A 132 -5.26 0.29 0.82
CA ALA A 132 -4.53 -0.90 1.22
C ALA A 132 -5.53 -1.99 1.65
N HIS A 133 -5.31 -3.23 1.22
CA HIS A 133 -6.06 -4.43 1.65
C HIS A 133 -7.54 -4.19 2.02
N PRO A 134 -8.40 -3.67 1.12
CA PRO A 134 -9.70 -3.05 1.43
C PRO A 134 -10.73 -3.98 2.09
N PHE A 135 -10.58 -5.29 2.01
CA PHE A 135 -11.46 -6.26 2.70
C PHE A 135 -10.78 -6.93 3.90
N ARG A 136 -9.72 -6.30 4.46
CA ARG A 136 -9.04 -6.82 5.64
C ARG A 136 -9.96 -6.88 6.84
N GLU A 137 -9.95 -8.01 7.52
CA GLU A 137 -10.64 -8.23 8.79
C GLU A 137 -9.62 -8.60 9.87
N ARG A 138 -9.69 -7.95 11.00
CA ARG A 138 -8.86 -8.18 12.19
C ARG A 138 -9.69 -7.95 13.44
N ASP A 139 -9.28 -8.52 14.56
CA ASP A 139 -9.99 -8.41 15.85
C ASP A 139 -10.14 -6.96 16.35
N TYR A 140 -9.28 -6.06 15.89
CA TYR A 140 -9.34 -4.64 16.25
C TYR A 140 -10.19 -3.80 15.30
N LEU A 141 -10.70 -4.37 14.20
CA LEU A 141 -11.59 -3.71 13.26
C LEU A 141 -13.05 -4.07 13.57
N SER A 142 -13.95 -3.11 13.48
CA SER A 142 -15.39 -3.30 13.69
C SER A 142 -16.19 -3.35 12.39
N ARG A 143 -15.57 -2.94 11.27
CA ARG A 143 -16.18 -2.81 9.96
C ARG A 143 -15.14 -2.81 8.85
N VAL A 144 -15.61 -2.98 7.63
CA VAL A 144 -14.84 -2.80 6.39
C VAL A 144 -15.43 -1.59 5.68
N ASP A 145 -14.58 -0.61 5.36
CA ASP A 145 -14.97 0.59 4.61
C ASP A 145 -14.32 0.55 3.22
N LEU A 146 -15.11 0.85 2.19
CA LEU A 146 -14.66 0.88 0.79
C LEU A 146 -14.72 2.30 0.25
N HIS A 147 -13.61 2.78 -0.31
CA HIS A 147 -13.44 4.14 -0.80
C HIS A 147 -13.13 4.21 -2.32
N PRO A 148 -14.00 3.65 -3.19
CA PRO A 148 -13.71 3.52 -4.62
C PRO A 148 -13.63 4.83 -5.39
N TYR A 149 -14.18 5.92 -4.84
CA TYR A 149 -14.18 7.23 -5.48
C TYR A 149 -13.10 8.17 -4.93
N GLN A 150 -12.55 7.85 -3.76
CA GLN A 150 -11.53 8.62 -3.07
C GLN A 150 -10.12 8.11 -3.33
N CYS A 151 -10.00 6.90 -3.90
CA CYS A 151 -8.73 6.24 -4.19
C CYS A 151 -8.51 6.08 -5.70
N ASP A 152 -7.25 6.12 -6.13
CA ASP A 152 -6.88 5.87 -7.53
C ASP A 152 -6.88 4.37 -7.87
N ALA A 153 -6.63 3.50 -6.87
CA ALA A 153 -6.54 2.06 -7.03
C ALA A 153 -6.83 1.33 -5.71
N PHE A 154 -7.04 0.01 -5.80
CA PHE A 154 -7.15 -0.90 -4.65
C PHE A 154 -5.99 -1.89 -4.65
N GLU A 155 -5.40 -2.15 -3.48
CA GLU A 155 -4.50 -3.28 -3.28
C GLU A 155 -5.34 -4.55 -3.12
N VAL A 156 -5.60 -5.21 -4.24
CA VAL A 156 -6.51 -6.37 -4.30
C VAL A 156 -5.87 -7.68 -3.87
N ALA A 157 -4.56 -7.69 -3.69
CA ALA A 157 -3.85 -8.85 -3.15
C ALA A 157 -2.74 -8.38 -2.20
N ASN A 158 -2.77 -8.93 -0.99
CA ASN A 158 -1.86 -8.61 0.09
C ASN A 158 -1.41 -9.91 0.77
N ALA A 159 -0.09 -10.20 0.74
CA ALA A 159 0.43 -11.45 1.27
C ALA A 159 0.33 -11.56 2.82
N GLY A 160 -0.02 -10.49 3.50
CA GLY A 160 -0.39 -10.45 4.91
C GLY A 160 -1.84 -10.83 5.19
N ASN A 161 -2.67 -11.09 4.15
CA ASN A 161 -4.07 -11.44 4.30
C ASN A 161 -4.35 -12.94 4.12
N PRO A 162 -5.42 -13.48 4.74
CA PRO A 162 -6.06 -14.69 4.26
C PRO A 162 -6.60 -14.49 2.84
N SER A 163 -6.43 -15.49 1.97
CA SER A 163 -6.71 -15.38 0.54
C SER A 163 -8.16 -15.04 0.16
N TYR A 164 -9.15 -15.32 1.04
CA TYR A 164 -10.54 -14.95 0.76
C TYR A 164 -10.76 -13.43 0.74
N GLN A 165 -10.02 -12.67 1.57
CA GLN A 165 -10.07 -11.20 1.58
C GLN A 165 -9.55 -10.62 0.26
N ASP A 166 -8.44 -11.14 -0.25
CA ASP A 166 -7.89 -10.75 -1.55
C ASP A 166 -8.86 -11.06 -2.71
N ARG A 167 -9.54 -12.23 -2.65
CA ARG A 167 -10.53 -12.58 -3.67
C ARG A 167 -11.75 -11.68 -3.66
N LEU A 168 -12.20 -11.24 -2.48
CA LEU A 168 -13.28 -10.25 -2.35
C LEU A 168 -12.84 -8.90 -2.96
N ALA A 169 -11.65 -8.41 -2.59
CA ALA A 169 -11.09 -7.17 -3.11
C ALA A 169 -10.92 -7.21 -4.63
N TYR A 170 -10.38 -8.29 -5.17
CA TYR A 170 -10.21 -8.48 -6.60
C TYR A 170 -11.54 -8.48 -7.36
N ARG A 171 -12.54 -9.24 -6.89
CA ARG A 171 -13.86 -9.30 -7.54
C ARG A 171 -14.54 -7.95 -7.52
N TYR A 172 -14.47 -7.25 -6.39
CA TYR A 172 -14.99 -5.89 -6.28
C TYR A 172 -14.33 -4.94 -7.28
N ALA A 173 -13.01 -4.93 -7.34
CA ALA A 173 -12.27 -4.07 -8.26
C ALA A 173 -12.58 -4.38 -9.73
N VAL A 174 -12.73 -5.66 -10.10
CA VAL A 174 -13.15 -6.07 -11.45
C VAL A 174 -14.56 -5.58 -11.77
N ALA A 175 -15.52 -5.78 -10.85
CA ALA A 175 -16.92 -5.38 -11.05
C ALA A 175 -17.08 -3.87 -11.23
N HIS A 176 -16.23 -3.08 -10.56
CA HIS A 176 -16.28 -1.61 -10.56
C HIS A 176 -15.21 -0.94 -11.43
N ASN A 177 -14.42 -1.73 -12.17
CA ASN A 177 -13.34 -1.24 -13.04
C ASN A 177 -12.32 -0.33 -12.31
N ILE A 178 -11.99 -0.70 -11.07
CA ILE A 178 -11.00 0.00 -10.25
C ILE A 178 -9.59 -0.48 -10.62
N PRO A 179 -8.61 0.41 -10.84
CA PRO A 179 -7.21 0.01 -11.01
C PRO A 179 -6.72 -0.82 -9.82
N MET A 180 -5.87 -1.82 -10.08
CA MET A 180 -5.49 -2.80 -9.07
C MET A 180 -3.97 -2.80 -8.83
N THR A 181 -3.58 -2.94 -7.57
CA THR A 181 -2.21 -3.20 -7.14
C THR A 181 -2.14 -4.46 -6.28
N ALA A 182 -0.93 -4.90 -5.97
CA ALA A 182 -0.66 -6.01 -5.06
C ALA A 182 0.65 -5.78 -4.33
N GLY A 183 0.72 -6.09 -3.05
CA GLY A 183 1.91 -5.98 -2.21
C GLY A 183 2.01 -7.09 -1.17
N SER A 184 3.19 -7.22 -0.55
CA SER A 184 3.38 -8.28 0.45
C SER A 184 2.99 -7.85 1.86
N ASP A 185 2.97 -6.55 2.16
CA ASP A 185 2.79 -6.03 3.53
C ASP A 185 3.78 -6.72 4.49
N ILE A 186 5.01 -6.82 4.01
CA ILE A 186 6.06 -7.58 4.67
C ILE A 186 6.68 -6.75 5.79
N HIS A 187 6.79 -7.39 6.97
CA HIS A 187 7.33 -6.78 8.20
C HIS A 187 8.61 -7.47 8.69
N LEU A 188 8.89 -8.64 8.18
CA LEU A 188 10.07 -9.45 8.47
C LEU A 188 10.55 -10.11 7.20
N VAL A 189 11.82 -9.94 6.84
CA VAL A 189 12.42 -10.56 5.65
C VAL A 189 12.16 -12.07 5.64
N ASN A 190 11.77 -12.59 4.47
CA ASN A 190 11.44 -13.98 4.23
C ASN A 190 10.22 -14.50 5.00
N HIS A 191 9.31 -13.61 5.45
CA HIS A 191 8.12 -14.02 6.17
C HIS A 191 6.90 -13.20 5.74
N THR A 192 5.86 -13.89 5.28
CA THR A 192 4.50 -13.36 5.04
C THR A 192 3.48 -14.36 5.55
N VAL A 193 2.22 -13.96 5.73
CA VAL A 193 1.14 -14.85 6.18
C VAL A 193 0.90 -15.99 5.19
N THR A 194 0.99 -15.71 3.90
CA THR A 194 0.79 -16.71 2.83
C THR A 194 2.04 -17.54 2.52
N GLY A 195 3.22 -17.10 2.95
CA GLY A 195 4.51 -17.67 2.53
C GLY A 195 4.92 -17.29 1.11
N GLU A 196 4.15 -16.43 0.44
CA GLU A 196 4.38 -15.93 -0.91
C GLU A 196 4.71 -14.42 -0.88
N PHE A 197 5.25 -13.89 -1.97
CA PHE A 197 5.60 -12.47 -2.10
C PHE A 197 4.90 -11.90 -3.33
N TYR A 198 4.18 -10.80 -3.13
CA TYR A 198 3.34 -10.19 -4.14
C TYR A 198 3.96 -8.89 -4.65
N GLY A 199 3.38 -8.33 -5.66
CA GLY A 199 3.82 -7.06 -6.23
C GLY A 199 3.11 -6.71 -7.52
N VAL A 200 3.60 -5.66 -8.15
CA VAL A 200 3.13 -5.20 -9.46
C VAL A 200 4.24 -5.38 -10.49
N ALA A 201 3.88 -5.88 -11.66
CA ALA A 201 4.81 -6.15 -12.75
C ALA A 201 4.52 -5.26 -13.96
N PHE A 202 5.59 -4.76 -14.59
CA PHE A 202 5.55 -3.88 -15.76
C PHE A 202 6.37 -4.44 -16.91
N ASP A 203 6.04 -4.06 -18.14
CA ASP A 203 6.79 -4.46 -19.35
C ASP A 203 8.12 -3.70 -19.49
N GLU A 204 8.22 -2.50 -18.89
CA GLU A 204 9.41 -1.68 -18.83
C GLU A 204 9.75 -1.30 -17.40
N PRO A 205 11.04 -1.08 -17.06
CA PRO A 205 11.42 -0.68 -15.71
C PRO A 205 10.80 0.65 -15.31
N LEU A 206 10.47 0.80 -14.03
CA LEU A 206 10.06 2.09 -13.46
C LEU A 206 11.26 3.04 -13.41
N ARG A 207 11.03 4.28 -13.81
CA ARG A 207 12.05 5.34 -13.82
C ARG A 207 12.02 6.21 -12.56
N SER A 208 10.87 6.28 -11.90
CA SER A 208 10.63 7.07 -10.68
C SER A 208 9.33 6.65 -10.01
N ALA A 209 9.08 7.14 -8.81
CA ALA A 209 7.78 6.99 -8.15
C ALA A 209 6.64 7.65 -8.95
N GLN A 210 6.88 8.79 -9.63
CA GLN A 210 5.90 9.42 -10.51
C GLN A 210 5.59 8.59 -11.75
N ASP A 211 6.56 7.82 -12.26
CA ASP A 211 6.30 6.88 -13.37
C ASP A 211 5.36 5.76 -12.93
N TYR A 212 5.52 5.26 -11.68
CA TYR A 212 4.57 4.33 -11.05
C TYR A 212 3.17 4.96 -10.95
N VAL A 213 3.06 6.15 -10.36
CA VAL A 213 1.79 6.91 -10.24
C VAL A 213 1.07 6.99 -11.59
N ARG A 214 1.78 7.42 -12.62
CA ARG A 214 1.21 7.55 -13.97
C ARG A 214 0.72 6.22 -14.51
N ARG A 215 1.52 5.15 -14.40
CA ARG A 215 1.17 3.84 -14.98
C ARG A 215 -0.01 3.17 -14.27
N ILE A 216 -0.11 3.32 -12.94
CA ILE A 216 -1.27 2.80 -12.20
C ILE A 216 -2.54 3.56 -12.60
N ARG A 217 -2.50 4.90 -12.67
CA ARG A 217 -3.65 5.70 -13.11
C ARG A 217 -4.10 5.42 -14.54
N GLU A 218 -3.16 5.23 -15.45
CA GLU A 218 -3.47 4.86 -16.84
C GLU A 218 -4.08 3.45 -16.95
N ASN A 219 -3.86 2.59 -15.99
CA ASN A 219 -4.38 1.21 -15.89
C ASN A 219 -4.18 0.36 -17.15
N LYS A 220 -3.04 0.51 -17.85
CA LYS A 220 -2.84 -0.09 -19.18
C LYS A 220 -1.61 -0.96 -19.33
N SER A 221 -0.61 -0.81 -18.45
CA SER A 221 0.73 -1.36 -18.69
C SER A 221 1.28 -2.14 -17.50
N HIS A 222 0.40 -2.61 -16.62
CA HIS A 222 0.84 -3.40 -15.46
C HIS A 222 -0.02 -4.66 -15.27
N THR A 223 0.55 -5.62 -14.59
CA THR A 223 -0.12 -6.85 -14.16
C THR A 223 0.20 -7.12 -12.69
N LEU A 224 -0.67 -7.86 -12.01
CA LEU A 224 -0.41 -8.28 -10.64
C LEU A 224 0.55 -9.48 -10.63
N HIS A 225 1.62 -9.37 -9.86
CA HIS A 225 2.52 -10.48 -9.57
C HIS A 225 2.03 -11.18 -8.30
N VAL A 226 1.21 -12.19 -8.50
CA VAL A 226 0.57 -12.99 -7.43
C VAL A 226 0.50 -14.46 -7.86
N PRO A 227 0.33 -15.44 -6.94
CA PRO A 227 0.13 -16.83 -7.31
C PRO A 227 -1.03 -17.00 -8.32
N GLY A 228 -0.77 -17.70 -9.43
CA GLY A 228 -1.62 -17.69 -10.63
C GLY A 228 -3.08 -18.12 -10.47
N LYS A 229 -3.46 -18.74 -9.33
CA LYS A 229 -4.84 -19.11 -9.04
C LYS A 229 -5.47 -18.30 -7.89
N LEU A 230 -4.71 -17.46 -7.21
CA LEU A 230 -5.19 -16.76 -6.03
C LEU A 230 -6.50 -16.01 -6.29
N LEU A 231 -6.50 -15.19 -7.34
CA LEU A 231 -7.58 -14.24 -7.63
C LEU A 231 -8.71 -14.85 -8.49
N THR A 232 -8.48 -16.03 -9.08
CA THR A 232 -9.46 -16.70 -9.96
C THR A 232 -10.42 -17.64 -9.24
N LEU A 233 -10.13 -17.98 -7.99
CA LEU A 233 -10.98 -18.83 -7.18
C LEU A 233 -12.13 -18.02 -6.57
N THR A 234 -13.26 -18.69 -6.36
CA THR A 234 -14.35 -18.11 -5.57
C THR A 234 -13.88 -17.92 -4.12
N PRO A 235 -14.24 -16.82 -3.44
CA PRO A 235 -13.98 -16.68 -2.02
C PRO A 235 -14.54 -17.90 -1.25
N ASP A 236 -13.70 -18.50 -0.42
CA ASP A 236 -14.02 -19.69 0.36
C ASP A 236 -14.59 -19.36 1.75
N SER A 237 -14.64 -18.09 2.10
CA SER A 237 -15.26 -17.58 3.31
C SER A 237 -16.04 -16.29 3.00
N PRO A 238 -17.20 -16.10 3.65
CA PRO A 238 -17.90 -14.83 3.57
C PRO A 238 -17.14 -13.75 4.35
N ASN A 239 -17.42 -12.51 4.02
CA ASN A 239 -17.04 -11.37 4.85
C ASN A 239 -17.76 -11.46 6.21
N MET A 240 -17.03 -11.28 7.30
CA MET A 240 -17.55 -11.41 8.67
C MET A 240 -17.96 -10.08 9.28
N LEU A 241 -17.29 -8.99 8.89
CA LEU A 241 -17.56 -7.64 9.37
C LEU A 241 -18.59 -6.92 8.49
N PRO A 242 -19.38 -5.98 9.05
CA PRO A 242 -20.21 -5.10 8.25
C PRO A 242 -19.39 -4.34 7.22
N VAL A 243 -19.92 -4.22 5.99
CA VAL A 243 -19.27 -3.49 4.90
C VAL A 243 -20.01 -2.20 4.62
N TYR A 244 -19.28 -1.11 4.46
CA TYR A 244 -19.78 0.19 4.10
C TYR A 244 -19.06 0.71 2.85
N LEU A 245 -19.78 1.41 2.01
CA LEU A 245 -19.29 2.05 0.81
C LEU A 245 -19.41 3.56 0.94
N PHE A 246 -18.36 4.30 0.64
CA PHE A 246 -18.39 5.76 0.54
C PHE A 246 -18.58 6.16 -0.94
N ASP A 247 -19.66 6.89 -1.21
CA ASP A 247 -19.99 7.36 -2.56
C ASP A 247 -19.14 8.58 -3.01
N GLU A 248 -19.38 9.08 -4.21
CA GLU A 248 -18.69 10.25 -4.77
C GLU A 248 -18.83 11.52 -3.92
N GLN A 249 -19.84 11.61 -3.07
CA GLN A 249 -20.08 12.72 -2.15
C GLN A 249 -19.57 12.42 -0.73
N ASN A 250 -18.79 11.34 -0.56
CA ASN A 250 -18.28 10.85 0.73
C ASN A 250 -19.42 10.46 1.72
N LYS A 251 -20.56 10.08 1.20
CA LYS A 251 -21.67 9.60 2.01
C LYS A 251 -21.57 8.09 2.19
N GLU A 252 -21.70 7.65 3.43
CA GLU A 252 -21.67 6.25 3.83
C GLU A 252 -22.97 5.51 3.43
N HIS A 253 -22.81 4.30 2.87
CA HIS A 253 -23.87 3.36 2.54
C HIS A 253 -23.54 1.98 3.10
N SER A 254 -24.42 1.44 3.96
CA SER A 254 -24.27 0.07 4.48
C SER A 254 -24.61 -0.95 3.38
N ILE A 255 -23.73 -1.94 3.22
CA ILE A 255 -23.88 -3.04 2.28
C ILE A 255 -24.36 -4.27 3.04
N THR A 256 -25.63 -4.63 2.85
CA THR A 256 -26.27 -5.76 3.57
C THR A 256 -25.89 -7.14 3.01
N ASP A 257 -25.51 -7.22 1.73
CA ASP A 257 -25.02 -8.43 1.07
C ASP A 257 -23.87 -8.06 0.15
N VAL A 258 -22.65 -8.44 0.55
CA VAL A 258 -21.41 -8.17 -0.22
C VAL A 258 -21.50 -8.72 -1.64
N ASN A 259 -22.22 -9.84 -1.87
CA ASN A 259 -22.36 -10.40 -3.21
C ASN A 259 -23.10 -9.46 -4.18
N THR A 260 -23.83 -8.47 -3.69
CA THR A 260 -24.53 -7.49 -4.55
C THR A 260 -23.59 -6.45 -5.15
N ILE A 261 -22.38 -6.34 -4.63
CA ILE A 261 -21.34 -5.37 -5.08
C ILE A 261 -20.12 -6.03 -5.72
N LEU A 262 -20.08 -7.38 -5.77
CA LEU A 262 -18.97 -8.16 -6.34
C LEU A 262 -19.14 -8.50 -7.82
#